data_b52d0fe8301c485658e7e3a68a785066
#
_entry.id   b52d0fe8301c485658e7e3a68a785066
#
_cell.length_a   1.000
_cell.length_b   1.000
_cell.length_c   1.000
_cell.angle_alpha   90.00
_cell.angle_beta   90.00
_cell.angle_gamma   90.00
#
_symmetry.space_group_name_H-M   'P 1'
#
loop_
_entity.id
_entity.type
_entity.pdbx_description
1 polymer ?
#
loop_
_entity_poly.entity_id
_entity_poly.type
_entity_poly.pdbx_seq_one_letter_code
_entity_poly.pdbx_strand_id
1 'polypeptide(L)'
;MPGRWRCGWTNLARVITAIVLVHVAADRIPEAAQAIADLDGVDEVYSCAGDVDLIAVVKVAQHEQLADVIAGRLSKVDGVRSTDTHIAFRSWSRADTEATFDLGLDS
;
A
#
# COMPACT_ATOMS: atom_id res chain seq x y z
N MET A 1 24.38 -1.94 -17.94
CA MET A 1 23.95 -2.28 -17.09
C MET A 1 23.86 -1.52 -15.93
N PRO A 2 24.83 -0.95 -15.51
CA PRO A 2 24.71 -0.18 -14.38
C PRO A 2 23.54 0.75 -14.44
N GLY A 3 23.34 1.25 -15.59
CA GLY A 3 22.30 2.17 -15.73
C GLY A 3 20.98 1.58 -15.38
N ARG A 4 20.81 0.44 -15.79
CA ARG A 4 19.59 -0.18 -15.63
C ARG A 4 19.42 -0.45 -14.20
N TRP A 5 20.39 -0.77 -13.52
CA TRP A 5 20.32 -1.01 -12.24
C TRP A 5 19.91 0.16 -11.50
N ARG A 6 20.51 1.21 -11.76
CA ARG A 6 20.28 2.38 -11.16
C ARG A 6 18.89 2.84 -11.40
N CYS A 7 18.39 2.63 -12.56
CA CYS A 7 17.08 3.06 -12.89
C CYS A 7 16.08 2.34 -12.03
N GLY A 8 16.24 1.08 -11.84
CA GLY A 8 15.35 0.33 -11.06
C GLY A 8 15.35 0.83 -9.65
N TRP A 9 16.54 1.16 -9.14
CA TRP A 9 16.69 1.64 -7.87
C TRP A 9 15.97 2.93 -7.72
N THR A 10 16.14 3.79 -8.65
CA THR A 10 15.53 5.07 -8.63
C THR A 10 14.03 4.95 -8.64
N ASN A 11 13.50 4.05 -9.39
CA ASN A 11 12.08 3.87 -9.47
C ASN A 11 11.54 3.43 -8.14
N LEU A 12 12.23 2.58 -7.45
CA LEU A 12 11.79 2.14 -6.18
C LEU A 12 11.79 3.31 -5.23
N ALA A 13 12.75 4.15 -5.33
CA ALA A 13 12.86 5.28 -4.45
C ALA A 13 11.73 6.27 -4.69
N ARG A 14 11.16 6.23 -5.90
CA ARG A 14 10.12 7.15 -6.21
C ARG A 14 8.73 6.60 -6.08
N VAL A 15 8.61 5.39 -5.63
CA VAL A 15 7.31 4.80 -5.47
C VAL A 15 6.55 5.55 -4.39
N ILE A 16 5.32 5.87 -4.66
CA ILE A 16 4.46 6.52 -3.71
C ILE A 16 3.64 5.45 -3.05
N THR A 17 3.68 5.40 -1.74
CA THR A 17 2.95 4.41 -0.97
C THR A 17 1.81 5.10 -0.24
N ALA A 18 0.64 4.54 -0.33
CA ALA A 18 -0.50 5.04 0.41
C ALA A 18 -1.09 3.90 1.23
N ILE A 19 -1.51 4.22 2.42
CA ILE A 19 -2.17 3.26 3.27
C ILE A 19 -3.62 3.71 3.33
N VAL A 20 -4.51 2.85 2.87
CA VAL A 20 -5.91 3.19 2.76
C VAL A 20 -6.70 2.38 3.76
N LEU A 21 -7.37 3.07 4.67
CA LEU A 21 -8.19 2.42 5.67
C LEU A 21 -9.59 2.30 5.08
N VAL A 22 -10.11 1.10 5.01
CA VAL A 22 -11.34 0.84 4.29
C VAL A 22 -12.41 0.29 5.23
N HIS A 23 -13.58 0.88 5.16
CA HIS A 23 -14.75 0.39 5.90
C HIS A 23 -15.65 -0.33 4.91
N VAL A 24 -16.01 -1.54 5.25
CA VAL A 24 -16.75 -2.41 4.37
C VAL A 24 -17.96 -2.96 5.09
N ALA A 25 -19.01 -3.23 4.35
CA ALA A 25 -20.19 -3.86 4.93
C ALA A 25 -19.76 -5.21 5.52
N ALA A 26 -20.22 -5.50 6.72
CA ALA A 26 -19.75 -6.68 7.44
C ALA A 26 -19.91 -7.98 6.68
N ASP A 27 -20.96 -8.09 5.90
CA ASP A 27 -21.24 -9.31 5.17
C ASP A 27 -20.50 -9.37 3.83
N ARG A 28 -19.67 -8.37 3.54
CA ARG A 28 -18.98 -8.35 2.25
C ARG A 28 -17.46 -8.29 2.42
N ILE A 29 -16.98 -8.49 3.62
CA ILE A 29 -15.54 -8.32 3.86
C ILE A 29 -14.66 -9.22 2.98
N PRO A 30 -14.90 -10.52 2.90
CA PRO A 30 -14.00 -11.34 2.10
C PRO A 30 -14.05 -10.98 0.62
N GLU A 31 -15.23 -10.70 0.11
CA GLU A 31 -15.38 -10.38 -1.30
C GLU A 31 -14.72 -9.04 -1.62
N ALA A 32 -14.91 -8.07 -0.75
CA ALA A 32 -14.31 -6.76 -0.96
C ALA A 32 -12.79 -6.85 -0.85
N ALA A 33 -12.29 -7.61 0.10
CA ALA A 33 -10.86 -7.76 0.29
C ALA A 33 -10.21 -8.35 -0.95
N GLN A 34 -10.81 -9.39 -1.50
CA GLN A 34 -10.26 -10.01 -2.68
C GLN A 34 -10.35 -9.09 -3.90
N ALA A 35 -11.45 -8.40 -4.05
CA ALA A 35 -11.62 -7.49 -5.17
C ALA A 35 -10.61 -6.35 -5.10
N ILE A 36 -10.34 -5.85 -3.91
CA ILE A 36 -9.36 -4.78 -3.75
C ILE A 36 -7.97 -5.33 -4.03
N ALA A 37 -7.68 -6.52 -3.54
CA ALA A 37 -6.35 -7.10 -3.74
C ALA A 37 -6.05 -7.35 -5.22
N ASP A 38 -7.08 -7.52 -6.02
CA ASP A 38 -6.90 -7.77 -7.43
C ASP A 38 -6.74 -6.50 -8.27
N LEU A 39 -6.87 -5.34 -7.67
CA LEU A 39 -6.74 -4.10 -8.40
C LEU A 39 -5.28 -3.78 -8.69
N ASP A 40 -5.01 -3.24 -9.86
CA ASP A 40 -3.67 -2.83 -10.20
C ASP A 40 -3.31 -1.68 -9.30
N GLY A 41 -2.15 -1.68 -8.78
CA GLY A 41 -1.67 -0.62 -7.87
C GLY A 41 -1.80 -1.00 -6.41
N VAL A 42 -2.60 -2.01 -6.10
CA VAL A 42 -2.74 -2.45 -4.73
C VAL A 42 -1.70 -3.54 -4.48
N ASP A 43 -0.87 -3.31 -3.49
CA ASP A 43 0.20 -4.23 -3.18
C ASP A 43 -0.25 -5.31 -2.22
N GLU A 44 -0.94 -4.92 -1.17
CA GLU A 44 -1.42 -5.85 -0.17
C GLU A 44 -2.70 -5.37 0.44
N VAL A 45 -3.48 -6.29 0.97
CA VAL A 45 -4.69 -5.95 1.70
C VAL A 45 -4.71 -6.78 2.97
N TYR A 46 -4.98 -6.14 4.08
CA TYR A 46 -5.06 -6.83 5.37
C TYR A 46 -6.46 -6.70 5.94
N SER A 47 -6.96 -7.77 6.53
CA SER A 47 -8.19 -7.70 7.29
C SER A 47 -7.82 -7.31 8.70
N CYS A 48 -8.57 -6.42 9.29
CA CYS A 48 -8.23 -5.89 10.59
C CYS A 48 -9.37 -6.03 11.58
N ALA A 49 -9.00 -6.13 12.84
CA ALA A 49 -9.98 -6.08 13.90
C ALA A 49 -9.85 -4.67 14.47
N GLY A 50 -10.94 -4.00 14.67
CA GLY A 50 -10.92 -2.66 15.23
C GLY A 50 -11.78 -1.71 14.46
N ASP A 51 -11.39 -0.46 14.40
CA ASP A 51 -12.19 0.56 13.78
C ASP A 51 -12.32 0.43 12.28
N VAL A 52 -11.33 -0.15 11.64
CA VAL A 52 -11.41 -0.32 10.19
C VAL A 52 -11.49 -1.78 9.86
N ASP A 53 -12.05 -2.11 8.74
CA ASP A 53 -12.24 -3.49 8.35
C ASP A 53 -11.08 -4.00 7.53
N LEU A 54 -10.58 -3.18 6.64
CA LEU A 54 -9.46 -3.57 5.78
C LEU A 54 -8.45 -2.45 5.71
N ILE A 55 -7.22 -2.80 5.51
CA ILE A 55 -6.17 -1.83 5.24
C ILE A 55 -5.53 -2.26 3.93
N ALA A 56 -5.53 -1.38 2.95
CA ALA A 56 -4.93 -1.66 1.65
C ALA A 56 -3.66 -0.84 1.52
N VAL A 57 -2.61 -1.47 1.05
CA VAL A 57 -1.35 -0.78 0.78
C VAL A 57 -1.27 -0.60 -0.73
N VAL A 58 -1.25 0.64 -1.17
CA VAL A 58 -1.25 0.98 -2.58
C VAL A 58 0.11 1.55 -2.93
N LYS A 59 0.72 1.07 -3.99
CA LYS A 59 2.02 1.57 -4.43
C LYS A 59 1.94 1.93 -5.89
N VAL A 60 2.22 3.18 -6.19
CA VAL A 60 2.16 3.68 -7.56
C VAL A 60 3.33 4.60 -7.82
N ALA A 61 3.59 4.89 -9.06
CA ALA A 61 4.71 5.74 -9.44
C ALA A 61 4.37 7.20 -9.40
N GLN A 62 3.12 7.56 -9.59
CA GLN A 62 2.73 8.95 -9.65
C GLN A 62 1.46 9.24 -8.88
N HIS A 63 1.32 10.45 -8.41
CA HIS A 63 0.15 10.82 -7.63
C HIS A 63 -1.15 10.67 -8.40
N GLU A 64 -1.13 10.90 -9.69
CA GLU A 64 -2.33 10.77 -10.48
C GLU A 64 -2.82 9.33 -10.46
N GLN A 65 -1.89 8.39 -10.45
CA GLN A 65 -2.25 7.00 -10.42
C GLN A 65 -2.90 6.65 -9.08
N LEU A 66 -2.46 7.32 -8.04
CA LEU A 66 -3.01 7.08 -6.73
C LEU A 66 -4.49 7.44 -6.73
N ALA A 67 -4.84 8.57 -7.30
CA ALA A 67 -6.21 8.99 -7.38
C ALA A 67 -7.05 7.99 -8.19
N ASP A 68 -6.49 7.49 -9.28
CA ASP A 68 -7.19 6.55 -10.12
C ASP A 68 -7.45 5.24 -9.36
N VAL A 69 -6.47 4.75 -8.66
CA VAL A 69 -6.63 3.50 -7.94
C VAL A 69 -7.63 3.67 -6.81
N ILE A 70 -7.48 4.68 -6.02
CA ILE A 70 -8.33 4.84 -4.85
C ILE A 70 -9.72 5.34 -5.18
N ALA A 71 -9.81 6.46 -5.84
CA ALA A 71 -11.12 7.03 -6.14
C ALA A 71 -11.79 6.34 -7.30
N GLY A 72 -11.01 5.92 -8.28
CA GLY A 72 -11.57 5.35 -9.49
C GLY A 72 -11.90 3.88 -9.41
N ARG A 73 -11.23 3.16 -8.55
CA ARG A 73 -11.41 1.73 -8.49
C ARG A 73 -11.72 1.21 -7.11
N LEU A 74 -10.89 1.50 -6.15
CA LEU A 74 -11.05 0.95 -4.82
C LEU A 74 -12.35 1.40 -4.18
N SER A 75 -12.67 2.64 -4.29
CA SER A 75 -13.90 3.16 -3.69
C SER A 75 -15.15 2.60 -4.34
N LYS A 76 -15.01 2.04 -5.53
CA LYS A 76 -16.15 1.50 -6.24
C LYS A 76 -16.33 0.01 -6.08
N VAL A 77 -15.50 -0.62 -5.29
CA VAL A 77 -15.62 -2.03 -5.03
C VAL A 77 -16.91 -2.25 -4.24
N ASP A 78 -17.65 -3.27 -4.62
CA ASP A 78 -18.93 -3.55 -4.00
C ASP A 78 -18.71 -3.86 -2.53
N GLY A 79 -19.44 -3.22 -1.68
CA GLY A 79 -19.34 -3.39 -0.24
C GLY A 79 -18.51 -2.33 0.46
N VAL A 80 -17.72 -1.59 -0.27
CA VAL A 80 -16.90 -0.56 0.35
C VAL A 80 -17.78 0.62 0.72
N ARG A 81 -17.73 1.02 1.97
CA ARG A 81 -18.56 2.10 2.45
C ARG A 81 -17.80 3.41 2.49
N SER A 82 -16.58 3.38 2.93
CA SER A 82 -15.78 4.60 2.96
C SER A 82 -14.32 4.24 2.97
N THR A 83 -13.49 5.17 2.58
CA THR A 83 -12.04 4.99 2.58
C THR A 83 -11.39 6.21 3.19
N ASP A 84 -10.24 6.00 3.81
CA ASP A 84 -9.49 7.09 4.41
C ASP A 84 -8.04 6.84 3.99
N THR A 85 -7.48 7.72 3.19
CA THR A 85 -6.17 7.51 2.59
C THR A 85 -5.09 8.30 3.31
N HIS A 86 -4.00 7.62 3.62
CA HIS A 86 -2.85 8.26 4.22
C HIS A 86 -1.66 8.01 3.31
N ILE A 87 -1.05 9.07 2.83
CA ILE A 87 0.11 8.92 1.95
C ILE A 87 1.34 8.88 2.82
N ALA A 88 2.13 7.84 2.66
CA ALA A 88 3.33 7.65 3.47
C ALA A 88 4.46 8.50 2.90
N PHE A 89 5.09 9.30 3.73
CA PHE A 89 6.21 10.08 3.29
C PHE A 89 7.49 9.27 3.39
N ARG A 90 7.59 8.42 4.39
CA ARG A 90 8.84 7.78 4.64
C ARG A 90 8.62 6.53 5.42
N SER A 91 9.35 5.50 5.16
CA SER A 91 9.23 4.28 5.93
C SER A 91 10.44 4.11 6.82
N TRP A 92 10.23 3.50 7.97
CA TRP A 92 11.30 3.23 8.91
C TRP A 92 11.23 1.75 9.20
N SER A 93 12.33 1.07 9.12
CA SER A 93 12.33 -0.34 9.38
C SER A 93 13.62 -0.76 10.02
N ARG A 94 13.60 -1.93 10.58
CA ARG A 94 14.77 -2.44 11.19
C ARG A 94 15.81 -2.75 10.14
N ALA A 95 15.39 -3.13 8.98
CA ALA A 95 16.30 -3.41 7.89
C ALA A 95 17.16 -2.20 7.55
N ASP A 96 16.56 -1.01 7.58
CA ASP A 96 17.30 0.20 7.26
C ASP A 96 18.34 0.42 8.33
N THR A 97 17.99 0.19 9.56
CA THR A 97 18.89 0.40 10.66
C THR A 97 20.00 -0.59 10.59
N GLU A 98 19.71 -1.82 10.29
CA GLU A 98 20.73 -2.83 10.21
C GLU A 98 21.69 -2.60 9.07
N ALA A 99 21.20 -2.06 8.00
CA ALA A 99 22.06 -1.77 6.89
C ALA A 99 23.11 -0.78 7.36
N THR A 100 22.73 0.05 8.30
CA THR A 100 23.63 1.05 8.78
C THR A 100 24.54 0.49 9.84
N PHE A 101 24.01 -0.10 10.81
CA PHE A 101 24.83 -0.62 11.85
C PHE A 101 25.28 -1.95 11.60
N ASP A 102 24.57 -2.52 10.86
CA ASP A 102 25.07 -3.72 10.44
C ASP A 102 25.29 -4.65 11.39
N LEU A 103 25.13 -5.26 11.52
CA LEU A 103 25.44 -6.20 12.17
C LEU A 103 25.44 -6.18 13.53
N GLY A 104 25.87 -5.39 13.90
CA GLY A 104 26.04 -5.40 15.22
C GLY A 104 24.78 -5.81 15.86
N LEU A 105 23.85 -5.37 15.31
CA LEU A 105 22.72 -5.58 15.80
C LEU A 105 22.18 -6.80 15.86
N ASP A 106 22.32 -7.33 15.02
CA ASP A 106 21.76 -8.44 14.86
C ASP A 106 22.03 -9.22 15.82
N SER A 107 22.88 -8.96 16.24
CA SER A 107 23.21 -9.77 17.17
C SER A 107 22.51 -9.64 18.31
#